data_7ea986b439b930f5d299770af5f6b2a5
#
_entry.id   7ea986b439b930f5d299770af5f6b2a5
#
_cell.length_a   1.000
_cell.length_b   1.000
_cell.length_c   1.000
_cell.angle_alpha   90.00
_cell.angle_beta   90.00
_cell.angle_gamma   90.00
#
_symmetry.space_group_name_H-M   'P 1'
#
loop_
_entity.id
_entity.type
_entity.pdbx_description
1 polymer ?
#
loop_
_entity_poly.entity_id
_entity_poly.type
_entity_poly.pdbx_seq_one_letter_code
_entity_poly.pdbx_strand_id
1 'polypeptide(L)'
;SEPDQGLYDAMNKGLREATGDYVWFLNAGDTLYTADTLQSVVASLKKSVSLPDVLYGETQIVDAQGRALGMRRLKAPRKLTWKRFRMGMLVCHQSFVVKRSLAPEYDTNYRLVADYEWCIRCLKRAKRIKHTHLILSNYLEEGLSTANRKASLKERYAVMCRYYGTLPTMLLHVWFALRFYTAKWIKGRV
;
A
#
# COMPACT_ATOMS: atom_id res chain seq x y z
N SER A 1 -2.61 25.22 -6.69
CA SER A 1 -1.29 24.67 -6.34
C SER A 1 -0.70 25.48 -5.22
N GLU A 2 -0.16 24.81 -4.22
CA GLU A 2 0.48 25.44 -3.06
C GLU A 2 1.74 24.63 -2.66
N PRO A 3 2.72 25.25 -1.97
CA PRO A 3 3.87 24.52 -1.44
C PRO A 3 3.46 23.44 -0.44
N ASP A 4 4.17 22.33 -0.41
CA ASP A 4 4.02 21.27 0.58
C ASP A 4 5.36 20.97 1.30
N GLN A 5 5.26 20.27 2.44
CA GLN A 5 6.40 19.83 3.23
C GLN A 5 6.78 18.37 2.94
N GLY A 6 6.43 17.87 1.76
CA GLY A 6 6.70 16.53 1.28
C GLY A 6 5.44 15.75 0.91
N LEU A 7 5.67 14.56 0.33
CA LEU A 7 4.63 13.72 -0.27
C LEU A 7 3.38 13.55 0.62
N TYR A 8 3.56 13.23 1.88
CA TYR A 8 2.43 12.94 2.78
C TYR A 8 1.71 14.19 3.26
N ASP A 9 2.36 15.36 3.27
CA ASP A 9 1.68 16.63 3.49
C ASP A 9 0.79 16.97 2.29
N ALA A 10 1.28 16.80 1.07
CA ALA A 10 0.47 16.95 -0.13
C ALA A 10 -0.74 15.99 -0.14
N MET A 11 -0.54 14.73 0.25
CA MET A 11 -1.64 13.77 0.39
C MET A 11 -2.66 14.18 1.45
N ASN A 12 -2.22 14.74 2.57
CA ASN A 12 -3.12 15.26 3.61
C ASN A 12 -3.95 16.45 3.11
N LYS A 13 -3.33 17.36 2.34
CA LYS A 13 -4.06 18.46 1.70
C LYS A 13 -5.11 17.91 0.74
N GLY A 14 -4.74 16.98 -0.14
CA GLY A 14 -5.68 16.33 -1.05
C GLY A 14 -6.81 15.60 -0.31
N LEU A 15 -6.52 14.97 0.82
CA LEU A 15 -7.53 14.30 1.66
C LEU A 15 -8.54 15.30 2.24
N ARG A 16 -8.09 16.48 2.69
CA ARG A 16 -8.96 17.54 3.22
C ARG A 16 -9.89 18.12 2.15
N GLU A 17 -9.38 18.28 0.93
CA GLU A 17 -10.14 18.81 -0.21
C GLU A 17 -11.09 17.76 -0.84
N ALA A 18 -10.87 16.47 -0.59
CA ALA A 18 -11.69 15.41 -1.16
C ALA A 18 -13.14 15.47 -0.66
N THR A 19 -14.10 15.45 -1.59
CA THR A 19 -15.54 15.46 -1.31
C THR A 19 -16.25 14.15 -1.60
N GLY A 20 -15.62 13.23 -2.34
CA GLY A 20 -16.17 11.92 -2.71
C GLY A 20 -16.33 10.97 -1.53
N ASP A 21 -17.06 9.87 -1.75
CA ASP A 21 -17.29 8.82 -0.74
C ASP A 21 -16.04 8.00 -0.45
N TYR A 22 -15.16 7.86 -1.42
CA TYR A 22 -13.91 7.12 -1.33
C TYR A 22 -12.73 7.99 -1.72
N VAL A 23 -11.58 7.68 -1.14
CA VAL A 23 -10.29 8.26 -1.53
C VAL A 23 -9.40 7.17 -2.10
N TRP A 24 -8.72 7.52 -3.19
CA TRP A 24 -7.79 6.68 -3.92
C TRP A 24 -6.59 7.52 -4.32
N PHE A 25 -5.42 7.19 -3.79
CA PHE A 25 -4.20 7.95 -4.06
C PHE A 25 -3.39 7.30 -5.19
N LEU A 26 -3.06 8.11 -6.18
CA LEU A 26 -2.11 7.79 -7.22
C LEU A 26 -0.99 8.85 -7.17
N ASN A 27 0.25 8.41 -7.09
CA ASN A 27 1.40 9.30 -7.08
C ASN A 27 1.78 9.71 -8.50
N ALA A 28 2.60 10.73 -8.64
CA ALA A 28 3.15 11.13 -9.94
C ALA A 28 3.89 9.95 -10.59
N GLY A 29 3.55 9.66 -11.84
CA GLY A 29 4.06 8.53 -12.60
C GLY A 29 3.23 7.24 -12.48
N ASP A 30 2.37 7.11 -11.45
CA ASP A 30 1.44 6.00 -11.33
C ASP A 30 0.15 6.26 -12.13
N THR A 31 -0.49 5.21 -12.61
CA THR A 31 -1.76 5.33 -13.35
C THR A 31 -2.77 4.28 -12.91
N LEU A 32 -4.04 4.47 -13.23
CA LEU A 32 -5.00 3.36 -13.24
C LEU A 32 -4.54 2.29 -14.22
N TYR A 33 -4.83 1.02 -13.92
CA TYR A 33 -4.39 -0.10 -14.75
C TYR A 33 -4.83 0.02 -16.21
N THR A 34 -6.11 0.35 -16.44
CA THR A 34 -6.69 0.66 -17.76
C THR A 34 -7.69 1.81 -17.64
N ALA A 35 -8.12 2.36 -18.76
CA ALA A 35 -9.18 3.37 -18.81
C ALA A 35 -10.48 2.90 -18.12
N ASP A 36 -10.79 1.60 -18.20
CA ASP A 36 -12.01 1.02 -17.65
C ASP A 36 -11.87 0.54 -16.18
N THR A 37 -10.70 0.76 -15.57
CA THR A 37 -10.44 0.29 -14.19
C THR A 37 -11.49 0.83 -13.20
N LEU A 38 -11.80 2.11 -13.27
CA LEU A 38 -12.79 2.73 -12.38
C LEU A 38 -14.18 2.12 -12.57
N GLN A 39 -14.62 1.93 -13.81
CA GLN A 39 -15.91 1.29 -14.14
C GLN A 39 -15.95 -0.14 -13.60
N SER A 40 -14.88 -0.90 -13.75
CA SER A 40 -14.74 -2.27 -13.22
C SER A 40 -14.84 -2.32 -11.70
N VAL A 41 -14.21 -1.36 -11.01
CA VAL A 41 -14.33 -1.21 -9.55
C VAL A 41 -15.78 -0.92 -9.16
N VAL A 42 -16.43 0.05 -9.81
CA VAL A 42 -17.85 0.39 -9.56
C VAL A 42 -18.75 -0.82 -9.83
N ALA A 43 -18.55 -1.55 -10.92
CA ALA A 43 -19.29 -2.78 -11.21
C ALA A 43 -19.10 -3.84 -10.13
N SER A 44 -17.91 -3.95 -9.57
CA SER A 44 -17.67 -4.86 -8.44
C SER A 44 -18.43 -4.46 -7.18
N LEU A 45 -18.64 -3.16 -6.96
CA LEU A 45 -19.40 -2.63 -5.82
C LEU A 45 -20.90 -2.93 -5.93
N LYS A 46 -21.48 -2.83 -7.13
CA LYS A 46 -22.92 -3.12 -7.38
C LYS A 46 -23.30 -4.55 -6.99
N LYS A 47 -22.36 -5.49 -7.00
CA LYS A 47 -22.56 -6.88 -6.56
C LYS A 47 -22.45 -7.06 -5.03
N SER A 48 -22.25 -6.01 -4.27
CA SER A 48 -22.08 -6.07 -2.81
C SER A 48 -23.38 -5.70 -2.12
N VAL A 49 -23.79 -6.46 -1.12
CA VAL A 49 -24.96 -6.17 -0.27
C VAL A 49 -24.83 -4.83 0.45
N SER A 50 -23.61 -4.41 0.73
CA SER A 50 -23.30 -3.12 1.34
C SER A 50 -21.92 -2.63 0.87
N LEU A 51 -21.75 -1.33 0.79
CA LEU A 51 -20.49 -0.72 0.38
C LEU A 51 -19.38 -1.06 1.37
N PRO A 52 -18.21 -1.53 0.89
CA PRO A 52 -17.07 -1.86 1.74
C PRO A 52 -16.40 -0.59 2.27
N ASP A 53 -15.72 -0.72 3.41
CA ASP A 53 -14.94 0.36 4.01
C ASP A 53 -13.58 0.50 3.32
N VAL A 54 -13.04 -0.62 2.85
CA VAL A 54 -11.78 -0.69 2.09
C VAL A 54 -11.95 -1.64 0.92
N LEU A 55 -11.49 -1.18 -0.26
CA LEU A 55 -11.28 -2.02 -1.44
C LEU A 55 -9.78 -2.12 -1.71
N TYR A 56 -9.36 -3.26 -2.23
CA TYR A 56 -7.98 -3.45 -2.63
C TYR A 56 -7.86 -4.45 -3.78
N GLY A 57 -6.76 -4.38 -4.49
CA GLY A 57 -6.48 -5.26 -5.62
C GLY A 57 -5.00 -5.45 -5.88
N GLU A 58 -4.70 -5.96 -7.06
CA GLU A 58 -3.35 -6.20 -7.54
C GLU A 58 -2.75 -4.93 -8.18
N THR A 59 -1.43 -4.95 -8.32
CA THR A 59 -0.66 -3.87 -8.92
C THR A 59 0.28 -4.42 -9.97
N GLN A 60 0.29 -3.81 -11.15
CA GLN A 60 1.29 -4.03 -12.17
C GLN A 60 2.45 -3.06 -11.97
N ILE A 61 3.67 -3.52 -12.24
CA ILE A 61 4.87 -2.69 -12.26
C ILE A 61 5.12 -2.25 -13.71
N VAL A 62 5.42 -0.97 -13.89
CA VAL A 62 5.73 -0.40 -15.20
C VAL A 62 7.04 0.38 -15.16
N ASP A 63 7.68 0.53 -16.32
CA ASP A 63 8.84 1.42 -16.50
C ASP A 63 8.39 2.87 -16.76
N ALA A 64 9.36 3.77 -16.92
CA ALA A 64 9.12 5.20 -17.20
C ALA A 64 8.38 5.46 -18.54
N GLN A 65 8.34 4.48 -19.44
CA GLN A 65 7.59 4.54 -20.69
C GLN A 65 6.21 3.89 -20.60
N GLY A 66 5.80 3.45 -19.40
CA GLY A 66 4.53 2.78 -19.14
C GLY A 66 4.48 1.32 -19.62
N ARG A 67 5.61 0.71 -20.00
CA ARG A 67 5.66 -0.68 -20.44
C ARG A 67 5.60 -1.61 -19.22
N ALA A 68 4.79 -2.65 -19.30
CA ALA A 68 4.64 -3.63 -18.23
C ALA A 68 5.94 -4.42 -17.98
N LEU A 69 6.45 -4.35 -16.76
CA LEU A 69 7.58 -5.15 -16.28
C LEU A 69 7.12 -6.44 -15.59
N GLY A 70 5.85 -6.50 -15.20
CA GLY A 70 5.25 -7.66 -14.55
C GLY A 70 4.35 -7.29 -13.37
N MET A 71 3.86 -8.31 -12.68
CA MET A 71 3.05 -8.11 -11.49
C MET A 71 3.94 -7.86 -10.26
N ARG A 72 3.45 -7.02 -9.34
CA ARG A 72 4.12 -6.80 -8.07
C ARG A 72 4.40 -8.13 -7.35
N ARG A 73 5.61 -8.30 -6.84
CA ARG A 73 6.07 -9.55 -6.19
C ARG A 73 5.19 -9.98 -5.00
N LEU A 74 4.76 -9.02 -4.17
CA LEU A 74 3.83 -9.28 -3.08
C LEU A 74 2.41 -9.21 -3.62
N LYS A 75 1.76 -10.36 -3.74
CA LYS A 75 0.36 -10.46 -4.18
C LYS A 75 -0.60 -10.05 -3.06
N ALA A 76 -1.69 -9.41 -3.45
CA ALA A 76 -2.76 -9.05 -2.55
C ALA A 76 -3.42 -10.32 -1.95
N PRO A 77 -3.52 -10.45 -0.62
CA PRO A 77 -4.05 -11.65 0.00
C PRO A 77 -5.58 -11.73 -0.15
N ARG A 78 -6.13 -12.92 -0.32
CA ARG A 78 -7.59 -13.12 -0.43
C ARG A 78 -8.38 -12.53 0.75
N LYS A 79 -7.83 -12.54 1.96
CA LYS A 79 -8.37 -11.90 3.16
C LYS A 79 -7.31 -10.95 3.71
N LEU A 80 -7.58 -9.67 3.62
CA LEU A 80 -6.71 -8.62 4.16
C LEU A 80 -7.15 -8.25 5.56
N THR A 81 -6.20 -8.11 6.47
CA THR A 81 -6.40 -7.58 7.82
C THR A 81 -5.18 -6.76 8.22
N TRP A 82 -5.34 -5.80 9.13
CA TRP A 82 -4.21 -5.02 9.64
C TRP A 82 -3.09 -5.91 10.22
N LYS A 83 -3.44 -7.03 10.87
CA LYS A 83 -2.47 -7.99 11.43
C LYS A 83 -1.58 -8.64 10.37
N ARG A 84 -2.07 -8.78 9.15
CA ARG A 84 -1.27 -9.38 8.05
C ARG A 84 -0.21 -8.43 7.51
N PHE A 85 -0.36 -7.12 7.69
CA PHE A 85 0.65 -6.13 7.30
C PHE A 85 1.98 -6.29 8.06
N ARG A 86 2.02 -7.01 9.19
CA ARG A 86 3.29 -7.41 9.82
C ARG A 86 4.22 -8.18 8.88
N MET A 87 3.69 -8.79 7.81
CA MET A 87 4.46 -9.47 6.77
C MET A 87 5.00 -8.53 5.68
N GLY A 88 4.80 -7.23 5.82
CA GLY A 88 5.16 -6.18 4.87
C GLY A 88 3.94 -5.52 4.23
N MET A 89 4.18 -4.62 3.28
CA MET A 89 3.16 -3.93 2.50
C MET A 89 2.52 -4.90 1.49
N LEU A 90 1.58 -5.74 1.94
CA LEU A 90 0.98 -6.80 1.13
C LEU A 90 0.14 -6.28 -0.03
N VAL A 91 -0.42 -5.09 0.11
CA VAL A 91 -1.15 -4.36 -0.92
C VAL A 91 -0.41 -3.07 -1.21
N CYS A 92 -0.21 -2.73 -2.47
CA CYS A 92 0.36 -1.45 -2.85
C CYS A 92 -0.58 -0.33 -2.44
N HIS A 93 -0.05 0.79 -1.97
CA HIS A 93 -0.85 1.95 -1.59
C HIS A 93 -1.74 2.43 -2.75
N GLN A 94 -1.23 2.43 -3.97
CA GLN A 94 -1.95 2.79 -5.20
C GLN A 94 -3.02 1.78 -5.63
N SER A 95 -3.11 0.64 -4.96
CA SER A 95 -4.18 -0.35 -5.15
C SER A 95 -5.00 -0.55 -3.88
N PHE A 96 -5.11 0.51 -3.06
CA PHE A 96 -5.81 0.53 -1.79
C PHE A 96 -6.76 1.73 -1.74
N VAL A 97 -8.06 1.48 -1.81
CA VAL A 97 -9.13 2.49 -1.85
C VAL A 97 -9.89 2.46 -0.55
N VAL A 98 -10.08 3.60 0.08
CA VAL A 98 -10.67 3.70 1.42
C VAL A 98 -11.87 4.60 1.42
N LYS A 99 -12.92 4.23 2.14
CA LYS A 99 -14.04 5.12 2.42
C LYS A 99 -13.53 6.38 3.12
N ARG A 100 -13.80 7.57 2.53
CA ARG A 100 -13.23 8.84 3.00
C ARG A 100 -13.46 9.08 4.49
N SER A 101 -14.63 8.75 5.02
CA SER A 101 -14.96 8.91 6.44
C SER A 101 -14.11 8.06 7.40
N LEU A 102 -13.37 7.07 6.89
CA LEU A 102 -12.46 6.22 7.68
C LEU A 102 -10.98 6.56 7.45
N ALA A 103 -10.68 7.35 6.41
CA ALA A 103 -9.32 7.73 6.04
C ALA A 103 -8.79 8.79 7.02
N PRO A 104 -7.82 8.48 7.89
CA PRO A 104 -7.18 9.48 8.74
C PRO A 104 -6.13 10.26 7.93
N GLU A 105 -5.69 11.40 8.39
CA GLU A 105 -4.50 12.05 7.83
C GLU A 105 -3.26 11.16 8.01
N TYR A 106 -2.31 11.27 7.09
CA TYR A 106 -1.00 10.61 7.19
C TYR A 106 -0.21 11.21 8.35
N ASP A 107 0.49 10.36 9.09
CA ASP A 107 1.44 10.79 10.13
C ASP A 107 2.74 11.25 9.45
N THR A 108 2.93 12.55 9.33
CA THR A 108 4.08 13.18 8.64
C THR A 108 5.40 13.03 9.40
N ASN A 109 5.40 12.47 10.61
CA ASN A 109 6.62 12.05 11.30
C ASN A 109 7.33 10.89 10.57
N TYR A 110 6.59 10.11 9.77
CA TYR A 110 7.13 9.10 8.86
C TYR A 110 7.30 9.71 7.47
N ARG A 111 8.56 9.86 7.03
CA ARG A 111 8.86 10.47 5.73
C ARG A 111 8.79 9.49 4.56
N LEU A 112 8.99 8.20 4.81
CA LEU A 112 9.17 7.18 3.77
C LEU A 112 8.14 6.05 3.82
N VAL A 113 7.42 5.89 4.94
CA VAL A 113 6.50 4.76 5.17
C VAL A 113 5.17 5.16 5.82
N ALA A 114 4.78 6.44 5.73
CA ALA A 114 3.49 6.87 6.26
C ALA A 114 2.31 6.18 5.55
N ASP A 115 2.47 5.80 4.28
CA ASP A 115 1.50 4.99 3.54
C ASP A 115 1.27 3.60 4.18
N TYR A 116 2.34 2.95 4.62
CA TYR A 116 2.26 1.67 5.32
C TYR A 116 1.54 1.82 6.67
N GLU A 117 1.87 2.84 7.44
CA GLU A 117 1.23 3.16 8.72
C GLU A 117 -0.24 3.52 8.52
N TRP A 118 -0.54 4.34 7.52
CA TRP A 118 -1.88 4.77 7.16
C TRP A 118 -2.79 3.59 6.78
N CYS A 119 -2.31 2.67 5.94
CA CYS A 119 -3.05 1.46 5.60
C CYS A 119 -3.39 0.62 6.84
N ILE A 120 -2.46 0.50 7.81
CA ILE A 120 -2.73 -0.21 9.07
C ILE A 120 -3.86 0.47 9.84
N ARG A 121 -3.84 1.83 9.96
CA ARG A 121 -4.91 2.58 10.64
C ARG A 121 -6.26 2.43 9.95
N CYS A 122 -6.29 2.52 8.63
CA CYS A 122 -7.52 2.30 7.86
C CYS A 122 -8.08 0.90 8.09
N LEU A 123 -7.23 -0.14 7.99
CA LEU A 123 -7.64 -1.53 8.19
C LEU A 123 -8.08 -1.83 9.64
N LYS A 124 -7.56 -1.13 10.65
CA LYS A 124 -8.01 -1.26 12.04
C LYS A 124 -9.41 -0.67 12.26
N ARG A 125 -9.80 0.34 11.50
CA ARG A 125 -11.11 0.99 11.55
C ARG A 125 -12.15 0.29 10.68
N ALA A 126 -11.72 -0.37 9.60
CA ALA A 126 -12.58 -1.01 8.62
C ALA A 126 -13.27 -2.25 9.19
N LYS A 127 -14.57 -2.35 8.97
CA LYS A 127 -15.39 -3.54 9.27
C LYS A 127 -15.57 -4.42 8.03
N ARG A 128 -15.67 -3.81 6.85
CA ARG A 128 -15.90 -4.48 5.57
C ARG A 128 -14.75 -4.19 4.62
N ILE A 129 -13.95 -5.23 4.36
CA ILE A 129 -12.76 -5.16 3.49
C ILE A 129 -12.99 -6.10 2.32
N LYS A 130 -12.93 -5.58 1.09
CA LYS A 130 -13.21 -6.33 -0.13
C LYS A 130 -12.00 -6.40 -1.05
N HIS A 131 -11.61 -7.62 -1.42
CA HIS A 131 -10.72 -7.85 -2.54
C HIS A 131 -11.51 -7.69 -3.84
N THR A 132 -11.06 -6.83 -4.74
CA THR A 132 -11.75 -6.61 -6.04
C THR A 132 -11.49 -7.71 -7.04
N HIS A 133 -10.42 -8.48 -6.88
CA HIS A 133 -9.88 -9.44 -7.87
C HIS A 133 -9.46 -8.78 -9.19
N LEU A 134 -9.21 -7.47 -9.17
CA LEU A 134 -8.77 -6.67 -10.29
C LEU A 134 -7.33 -6.22 -10.09
N ILE A 135 -6.63 -5.94 -11.19
CA ILE A 135 -5.45 -5.09 -11.19
C ILE A 135 -5.97 -3.66 -11.15
N LEU A 136 -5.53 -2.87 -10.16
CA LEU A 136 -6.07 -1.52 -9.94
C LEU A 136 -5.16 -0.42 -10.46
N SER A 137 -3.85 -0.62 -10.35
CA SER A 137 -2.88 0.42 -10.70
C SER A 137 -1.66 -0.13 -11.43
N ASN A 138 -1.07 0.72 -12.24
CA ASN A 138 0.28 0.62 -12.74
C ASN A 138 1.18 1.46 -11.82
N TYR A 139 2.16 0.82 -11.21
CA TYR A 139 3.13 1.45 -10.32
C TYR A 139 4.46 1.63 -11.03
N LEU A 140 4.96 2.87 -11.08
CA LEU A 140 6.27 3.19 -11.61
C LEU A 140 7.37 2.64 -10.69
N GLU A 141 8.29 1.82 -11.23
CA GLU A 141 9.30 1.11 -10.44
C GLU A 141 10.24 2.01 -9.63
N GLU A 142 10.42 3.26 -10.02
CA GLU A 142 11.32 4.24 -9.41
C GLU A 142 10.63 5.04 -8.29
N GLY A 143 10.56 4.50 -7.07
CA GLY A 143 9.96 5.18 -5.92
C GLY A 143 10.98 5.72 -4.90
N LEU A 144 10.63 6.81 -4.17
CA LEU A 144 11.43 7.45 -3.11
C LEU A 144 11.90 6.46 -2.02
N SER A 145 11.08 5.47 -1.68
CA SER A 145 11.41 4.46 -0.67
C SER A 145 12.48 3.48 -1.15
N THR A 146 12.61 3.28 -2.46
CA THR A 146 13.64 2.43 -3.05
C THR A 146 15.01 3.11 -2.99
N ALA A 147 15.06 4.41 -3.27
CA ALA A 147 16.29 5.22 -3.17
C ALA A 147 16.80 5.33 -1.72
N ASN A 148 15.88 5.31 -0.73
CA ASN A 148 16.20 5.51 0.70
C ASN A 148 16.00 4.22 1.53
N ARG A 149 16.40 3.07 1.00
CA ARG A 149 16.08 1.74 1.54
C ARG A 149 16.39 1.56 3.04
N LYS A 150 17.56 2.01 3.52
CA LYS A 150 17.95 1.86 4.95
C LYS A 150 17.04 2.67 5.87
N ALA A 151 16.78 3.93 5.52
CA ALA A 151 15.89 4.80 6.30
C ALA A 151 14.44 4.27 6.29
N SER A 152 13.94 3.85 5.14
CA SER A 152 12.62 3.22 5.00
C SER A 152 12.48 1.95 5.87
N LEU A 153 13.51 1.10 5.94
CA LEU A 153 13.49 -0.08 6.80
C LEU A 153 13.46 0.30 8.29
N LYS A 154 14.19 1.34 8.70
CA LYS A 154 14.17 1.84 10.09
C LYS A 154 12.81 2.38 10.48
N GLU A 155 12.20 3.22 9.64
CA GLU A 155 10.85 3.73 9.90
C GLU A 155 9.83 2.59 9.94
N ARG A 156 9.91 1.64 9.00
CA ARG A 156 9.01 0.46 8.98
C ARG A 156 9.14 -0.37 10.25
N TYR A 157 10.35 -0.59 10.74
CA TYR A 157 10.58 -1.27 12.01
C TYR A 157 9.90 -0.54 13.17
N ALA A 158 10.02 0.80 13.25
CA ALA A 158 9.36 1.61 14.26
C ALA A 158 7.83 1.50 14.20
N VAL A 159 7.24 1.59 13.00
CA VAL A 159 5.80 1.37 12.79
C VAL A 159 5.40 -0.03 13.24
N MET A 160 6.16 -1.06 12.88
CA MET A 160 5.85 -2.44 13.27
C MET A 160 5.93 -2.62 14.78
N CYS A 161 6.91 -2.04 15.46
CA CYS A 161 7.00 -2.06 16.93
C CYS A 161 5.78 -1.41 17.58
N ARG A 162 5.33 -0.26 17.05
CA ARG A 162 4.15 0.47 17.54
C ARG A 162 2.86 -0.36 17.46
N TYR A 163 2.66 -1.11 16.38
CA TYR A 163 1.39 -1.82 16.12
C TYR A 163 1.40 -3.29 16.54
N TYR A 164 2.54 -3.95 16.53
CA TYR A 164 2.65 -5.40 16.76
C TYR A 164 3.50 -5.77 18.00
N GLY A 165 4.13 -4.77 18.63
CA GLY A 165 5.05 -4.96 19.75
C GLY A 165 6.50 -5.19 19.33
N THR A 166 7.44 -4.82 20.19
CA THR A 166 8.88 -4.86 19.88
C THR A 166 9.40 -6.28 19.74
N LEU A 167 9.09 -7.16 20.69
CA LEU A 167 9.58 -8.56 20.66
C LEU A 167 9.07 -9.34 19.44
N PRO A 168 7.75 -9.35 19.11
CA PRO A 168 7.26 -10.00 17.89
C PRO A 168 7.86 -9.43 16.62
N THR A 169 8.07 -8.10 16.57
CA THR A 169 8.68 -7.44 15.42
C THR A 169 10.14 -7.86 15.24
N MET A 170 10.92 -7.93 16.32
CA MET A 170 12.30 -8.39 16.30
C MET A 170 12.41 -9.84 15.80
N LEU A 171 11.61 -10.75 16.35
CA LEU A 171 11.58 -12.15 15.91
C LEU A 171 11.23 -12.28 14.42
N LEU A 172 10.27 -11.49 13.97
CA LEU A 172 9.86 -11.49 12.57
C LEU A 172 10.98 -10.96 11.64
N HIS A 173 11.76 -9.96 12.06
CA HIS A 173 12.89 -9.45 11.29
C HIS A 173 14.04 -10.46 11.22
N VAL A 174 14.31 -11.20 12.31
CA VAL A 174 15.25 -12.33 12.29
C VAL A 174 14.79 -13.37 11.26
N TRP A 175 13.51 -13.73 11.28
CA TRP A 175 12.96 -14.66 10.30
C TRP A 175 13.06 -14.14 8.85
N PHE A 176 12.79 -12.85 8.59
CA PHE A 176 12.97 -12.24 7.27
C PHE A 176 14.44 -12.31 6.81
N ALA A 177 15.38 -12.04 7.71
CA ALA A 177 16.81 -12.12 7.41
C ALA A 177 17.20 -13.56 7.04
N LEU A 178 16.84 -14.54 7.86
CA LEU A 178 17.09 -15.96 7.59
C LEU A 178 16.53 -16.38 6.23
N ARG A 179 15.26 -16.05 5.96
CA ARG A 179 14.62 -16.34 4.67
C ARG A 179 15.33 -15.68 3.48
N PHE A 180 15.83 -14.44 3.66
CA PHE A 180 16.57 -13.73 2.61
C PHE A 180 17.90 -14.45 2.30
N TYR A 181 18.67 -14.79 3.33
CA TYR A 181 19.95 -15.45 3.17
C TYR A 181 19.83 -16.88 2.60
N THR A 182 18.84 -17.65 3.07
CA THR A 182 18.58 -18.99 2.50
C THR A 182 18.17 -18.91 1.04
N ALA A 183 17.29 -17.98 0.66
CA ALA A 183 16.89 -17.79 -0.73
C ALA A 183 18.07 -17.38 -1.63
N LYS A 184 18.97 -16.51 -1.13
CA LYS A 184 20.19 -16.11 -1.83
C LYS A 184 21.14 -17.30 -2.00
N TRP A 185 21.31 -18.12 -0.98
CA TRP A 185 22.19 -19.28 -1.00
C TRP A 185 21.70 -20.35 -2.00
N ILE A 186 20.38 -20.59 -2.05
CA ILE A 186 19.77 -21.53 -3.01
C ILE A 186 19.91 -21.02 -4.44
N LYS A 187 19.66 -19.72 -4.70
CA LYS A 187 19.79 -19.12 -6.05
C LYS A 187 21.23 -18.99 -6.53
N GLY A 188 22.21 -18.91 -5.63
CA GLY A 188 23.62 -18.85 -5.97
C GLY A 188 24.26 -20.23 -6.22
N ARG A 189 23.48 -21.31 -6.16
CA ARG A 189 23.90 -22.69 -6.46
C ARG A 189 23.40 -23.24 -7.80
N VAL A 190 22.69 -22.42 -8.61
CA VAL A 190 22.20 -22.77 -9.96
C VAL A 190 22.99 -22.01 -11.02
#